data_5d87d2df5afd64c445523e824112f236
#
_entry.id   5d87d2df5afd64c445523e824112f236
#
_cell.length_a   1.000
_cell.length_b   1.000
_cell.length_c   1.000
_cell.angle_alpha   90.00
_cell.angle_beta   90.00
_cell.angle_gamma   90.00
#
_symmetry.space_group_name_H-M   'P 1'
#
loop_
_entity.id
_entity.type
_entity.pdbx_description
1 polymer ?
#
loop_
_entity_poly.entity_id
_entity_poly.type
_entity_poly.pdbx_seq_one_letter_code
_entity_poly.pdbx_strand_id
1 'polypeptide(L)'
;ATIFAQYVSGIGILLYVLFRCRSLLPERKDLRFDGGILKEIAGLSSLTCLQQSVMNFGILMVQGLVNSFGATTMAAFAAAVKIDTFAYLPVQDFGNAYSTFVAQNYGAGNKERIRRGTKESFAISTAFSLVISALVFAFAAPLMQIFVSSAETAVIASGVRYLRIEGAFYFGIGCLFLLYGYYRAIKRAEMSVVLTVISLGIRVLLAYVLSATSLGETGIWMAIPIGWILADLTGLLYMRKTW
;
A
#
# COMPACT_ATOMS: atom_id res chain seq x y z
N ALA A 1 -23.44 0.88 10.05
CA ALA A 1 -22.30 1.17 10.93
C ALA A 1 -21.22 1.99 10.23
N THR A 2 -20.71 1.59 9.06
CA THR A 2 -19.57 2.24 8.36
C THR A 2 -19.86 3.70 7.99
N ILE A 3 -21.05 3.97 7.38
CA ILE A 3 -21.45 5.33 6.96
C ILE A 3 -21.52 6.25 8.20
N PHE A 4 -22.13 5.80 9.28
CA PHE A 4 -22.23 6.58 10.51
C PHE A 4 -20.84 6.90 11.09
N ALA A 5 -19.93 5.92 11.13
CA ALA A 5 -18.57 6.13 11.62
C ALA A 5 -17.79 7.15 10.76
N GLN A 6 -17.97 7.12 9.44
CA GLN A 6 -17.37 8.10 8.54
C GLN A 6 -17.89 9.51 8.75
N TYR A 7 -19.21 9.69 8.94
CA TYR A 7 -19.78 11.01 9.26
C TYR A 7 -19.29 11.53 10.60
N VAL A 8 -19.27 10.71 11.64
CA VAL A 8 -18.77 11.12 12.97
C VAL A 8 -17.29 11.53 12.87
N SER A 9 -16.47 10.76 12.17
CA SER A 9 -15.06 11.09 11.95
C SER A 9 -14.89 12.39 11.17
N GLY A 10 -15.63 12.55 10.05
CA GLY A 10 -15.55 13.76 9.22
C GLY A 10 -16.00 15.02 9.97
N ILE A 11 -17.12 14.97 10.69
CA ILE A 11 -17.62 16.07 11.52
C ILE A 11 -16.63 16.38 12.65
N GLY A 12 -16.10 15.34 13.33
CA GLY A 12 -15.12 15.51 14.38
C GLY A 12 -13.85 16.22 13.92
N ILE A 13 -13.30 15.82 12.76
CA ILE A 13 -12.15 16.49 12.16
C ILE A 13 -12.48 17.92 11.76
N LEU A 14 -13.63 18.17 11.15
CA LEU A 14 -14.07 19.51 10.76
C LEU A 14 -14.16 20.43 11.98
N LEU A 15 -14.83 19.99 13.05
CA LEU A 15 -14.92 20.74 14.29
C LEU A 15 -13.55 21.00 14.90
N TYR A 16 -12.67 20.00 14.93
CA TYR A 16 -11.31 20.18 15.41
C TYR A 16 -10.54 21.26 14.63
N VAL A 17 -10.63 21.25 13.30
CA VAL A 17 -9.98 22.26 12.44
C VAL A 17 -10.58 23.66 12.71
N LEU A 18 -11.91 23.77 12.79
CA LEU A 18 -12.58 25.03 13.05
C LEU A 18 -12.22 25.66 14.40
N PHE A 19 -12.03 24.83 15.43
CA PHE A 19 -11.74 25.33 16.79
C PHE A 19 -10.25 25.44 17.10
N ARG A 20 -9.42 24.52 16.58
CA ARG A 20 -8.00 24.42 16.97
C ARG A 20 -7.03 24.87 15.89
N CYS A 21 -7.40 24.78 14.62
CA CYS A 21 -6.52 25.04 13.49
C CYS A 21 -7.06 26.16 12.59
N ARG A 22 -7.52 27.24 13.18
CA ARG A 22 -8.11 28.39 12.44
C ARG A 22 -7.18 29.00 11.39
N SER A 23 -5.86 28.91 11.59
CA SER A 23 -4.86 29.39 10.63
C SER A 23 -4.83 28.60 9.31
N LEU A 24 -5.45 27.41 9.28
CA LEU A 24 -5.57 26.60 8.06
C LEU A 24 -6.86 26.91 7.28
N LEU A 25 -7.77 27.70 7.84
CA LEU A 25 -9.01 28.05 7.16
C LEU A 25 -8.74 29.08 6.06
N PRO A 26 -9.30 28.88 4.85
CA PRO A 26 -9.13 29.82 3.76
C PRO A 26 -9.81 31.15 4.10
N GLU A 27 -9.11 32.24 3.84
CA GLU A 27 -9.70 33.59 3.90
C GLU A 27 -10.51 33.84 2.62
N ARG A 28 -11.41 34.85 2.64
CA ARG A 28 -12.19 35.19 1.45
C ARG A 28 -11.32 35.55 0.23
N LYS A 29 -10.11 36.07 0.45
CA LYS A 29 -9.14 36.34 -0.62
C LYS A 29 -8.58 35.09 -1.28
N ASP A 30 -8.55 33.97 -0.55
CA ASP A 30 -8.01 32.68 -1.02
C ASP A 30 -9.06 31.90 -1.85
N LEU A 31 -10.33 32.30 -1.78
CA LEU A 31 -11.44 31.71 -2.55
C LEU A 31 -11.49 32.25 -3.99
N ARG A 32 -10.32 32.41 -4.62
CA ARG A 32 -10.20 32.84 -6.02
C ARG A 32 -9.88 31.62 -6.88
N PHE A 33 -10.52 31.59 -8.04
CA PHE A 33 -10.25 30.56 -9.05
C PHE A 33 -8.91 30.88 -9.73
N ASP A 34 -7.93 30.00 -9.58
CA ASP A 34 -6.65 30.06 -10.28
C ASP A 34 -6.52 28.85 -11.22
N GLY A 35 -6.59 29.11 -12.52
CA GLY A 35 -6.51 28.07 -13.54
C GLY A 35 -5.15 27.37 -13.60
N GLY A 36 -4.05 28.04 -13.20
CA GLY A 36 -2.72 27.44 -13.13
C GLY A 36 -2.62 26.39 -12.03
N ILE A 37 -3.06 26.75 -10.83
CA ILE A 37 -3.11 25.84 -9.67
C ILE A 37 -4.06 24.67 -9.96
N LEU A 38 -5.23 24.94 -10.55
CA LEU A 38 -6.18 23.88 -10.90
C LEU A 38 -5.57 22.88 -11.89
N LYS A 39 -4.85 23.36 -12.91
CA LYS A 39 -4.18 22.50 -13.89
C LYS A 39 -3.11 21.61 -13.22
N GLU A 40 -2.33 22.15 -12.29
CA GLU A 40 -1.33 21.39 -11.54
C GLU A 40 -2.00 20.31 -10.67
N ILE A 41 -3.04 20.67 -9.93
CA ILE A 41 -3.80 19.73 -9.10
C ILE A 41 -4.43 18.65 -9.97
N ALA A 42 -5.08 19.01 -11.09
CA ALA A 42 -5.69 18.06 -12.01
C ALA A 42 -4.67 17.08 -12.59
N GLY A 43 -3.46 17.57 -12.96
CA GLY A 43 -2.38 16.73 -13.46
C GLY A 43 -1.90 15.70 -12.43
N LEU A 44 -1.65 16.12 -11.21
CA LEU A 44 -1.22 15.22 -10.13
C LEU A 44 -2.34 14.24 -9.71
N SER A 45 -3.57 14.73 -9.65
CA SER A 45 -4.74 13.92 -9.29
C SER A 45 -5.04 12.86 -10.35
N SER A 46 -4.93 13.19 -11.64
CA SER A 46 -5.15 12.23 -12.72
C SER A 46 -4.13 11.08 -12.71
N LEU A 47 -2.86 11.38 -12.42
CA LEU A 47 -1.83 10.35 -12.26
C LEU A 47 -2.10 9.46 -11.04
N THR A 48 -2.55 10.04 -9.93
CA THR A 48 -2.92 9.29 -8.74
C THR A 48 -4.15 8.43 -8.98
N CYS A 49 -5.16 8.95 -9.68
CA CYS A 49 -6.33 8.20 -10.13
C CYS A 49 -5.94 7.02 -11.02
N LEU A 50 -5.08 7.26 -12.01
CA LEU A 50 -4.56 6.20 -12.88
C LEU A 50 -3.84 5.12 -12.08
N GLN A 51 -2.96 5.52 -11.15
CA GLN A 51 -2.26 4.59 -10.25
C GLN A 51 -3.24 3.71 -9.47
N GLN A 52 -4.26 4.32 -8.82
CA GLN A 52 -5.27 3.59 -8.05
C GLN A 52 -6.13 2.67 -8.94
N SER A 53 -6.48 3.11 -10.13
CA SER A 53 -7.24 2.30 -11.09
C SER A 53 -6.46 1.07 -11.53
N VAL A 54 -5.18 1.22 -11.88
CA VAL A 54 -4.29 0.10 -12.22
C VAL A 54 -4.15 -0.85 -11.04
N MET A 55 -3.99 -0.31 -9.82
CA MET A 55 -3.88 -1.12 -8.60
C MET A 55 -5.14 -1.96 -8.36
N ASN A 56 -6.32 -1.35 -8.41
CA ASN A 56 -7.57 -2.05 -8.21
C ASN A 56 -7.83 -3.10 -9.30
N PHE A 57 -7.53 -2.78 -10.56
CA PHE A 57 -7.68 -3.72 -11.66
C PHE A 57 -6.76 -4.94 -11.51
N GLY A 58 -5.50 -4.74 -11.12
CA GLY A 58 -4.57 -5.84 -10.86
C GLY A 58 -5.02 -6.74 -9.70
N ILE A 59 -5.58 -6.15 -8.64
CA ILE A 59 -6.16 -6.91 -7.52
C ILE A 59 -7.34 -7.76 -8.00
N LEU A 60 -8.26 -7.19 -8.80
CA LEU A 60 -9.41 -7.90 -9.35
C LEU A 60 -9.00 -9.06 -10.27
N MET A 61 -7.95 -8.89 -11.09
CA MET A 61 -7.43 -9.97 -11.93
C MET A 61 -6.90 -11.14 -11.10
N VAL A 62 -6.12 -10.86 -10.05
CA VAL A 62 -5.63 -11.90 -9.15
C VAL A 62 -6.78 -12.57 -8.41
N GLN A 63 -7.76 -11.82 -7.94
CA GLN A 63 -8.95 -12.37 -7.29
C GLN A 63 -9.76 -13.26 -8.24
N GLY A 64 -9.90 -12.88 -9.51
CA GLY A 64 -10.51 -13.71 -10.55
C GLY A 64 -9.76 -15.04 -10.73
N LEU A 65 -8.43 -15.00 -10.75
CA LEU A 65 -7.60 -16.21 -10.82
C LEU A 65 -7.75 -17.08 -9.56
N VAL A 66 -7.77 -16.50 -8.37
CA VAL A 66 -8.00 -17.22 -7.11
C VAL A 66 -9.35 -17.95 -7.13
N ASN A 67 -10.39 -17.31 -7.67
CA ASN A 67 -11.72 -17.91 -7.78
C ASN A 67 -11.72 -19.20 -8.64
N SER A 68 -10.84 -19.30 -9.65
CA SER A 68 -10.74 -20.49 -10.49
C SER A 68 -10.18 -21.72 -9.76
N PHE A 69 -9.53 -21.52 -8.58
CA PHE A 69 -9.02 -22.60 -7.73
C PHE A 69 -10.07 -23.17 -6.76
N GLY A 70 -11.30 -22.65 -6.80
CA GLY A 70 -12.42 -23.18 -6.04
C GLY A 70 -12.69 -22.45 -4.71
N ALA A 71 -13.79 -22.87 -4.07
CA ALA A 71 -14.35 -22.20 -2.90
C ALA A 71 -13.39 -22.18 -1.68
N THR A 72 -12.63 -23.24 -1.48
CA THR A 72 -11.67 -23.36 -0.36
C THR A 72 -10.57 -22.30 -0.46
N THR A 73 -9.94 -22.19 -1.64
CA THR A 73 -8.87 -21.21 -1.88
C THR A 73 -9.41 -19.78 -1.82
N MET A 74 -10.62 -19.56 -2.34
CA MET A 74 -11.27 -18.25 -2.28
C MET A 74 -11.59 -17.83 -0.83
N ALA A 75 -12.13 -18.75 -0.02
CA ALA A 75 -12.42 -18.48 1.39
C ALA A 75 -11.14 -18.20 2.19
N ALA A 76 -10.08 -18.98 1.94
CA ALA A 76 -8.77 -18.78 2.54
C ALA A 76 -8.19 -17.40 2.19
N PHE A 77 -8.21 -17.04 0.91
CA PHE A 77 -7.74 -15.73 0.43
C PHE A 77 -8.55 -14.58 1.04
N ALA A 78 -9.88 -14.68 1.06
CA ALA A 78 -10.74 -13.64 1.60
C ALA A 78 -10.51 -13.38 3.11
N ALA A 79 -10.22 -14.43 3.89
CA ALA A 79 -9.86 -14.31 5.30
C ALA A 79 -8.45 -13.74 5.48
N ALA A 80 -7.48 -14.26 4.73
CA ALA A 80 -6.09 -13.85 4.82
C ALA A 80 -5.86 -12.37 4.43
N VAL A 81 -6.51 -11.89 3.36
CA VAL A 81 -6.44 -10.48 2.94
C VAL A 81 -6.96 -9.51 4.02
N LYS A 82 -7.93 -9.93 4.85
CA LYS A 82 -8.37 -9.11 6.00
C LYS A 82 -7.27 -8.98 7.04
N ILE A 83 -6.55 -10.08 7.32
CA ILE A 83 -5.41 -10.08 8.23
C ILE A 83 -4.29 -9.18 7.70
N ASP A 84 -3.95 -9.32 6.42
CA ASP A 84 -2.97 -8.47 5.75
C ASP A 84 -3.32 -7.00 5.83
N THR A 85 -4.59 -6.65 5.64
CA THR A 85 -5.05 -5.26 5.74
C THR A 85 -4.69 -4.66 7.09
N PHE A 86 -4.87 -5.38 8.19
CA PHE A 86 -4.45 -4.92 9.51
C PHE A 86 -2.92 -4.83 9.65
N ALA A 87 -2.19 -5.69 8.97
CA ALA A 87 -0.73 -5.72 9.02
C ALA A 87 -0.10 -4.54 8.28
N TYR A 88 -0.59 -4.20 7.08
CA TYR A 88 0.05 -3.18 6.24
C TYR A 88 -0.55 -1.78 6.34
N LEU A 89 -1.80 -1.60 6.82
CA LEU A 89 -2.40 -0.27 6.96
C LEU A 89 -1.53 0.72 7.76
N PRO A 90 -0.94 0.36 8.91
CA PRO A 90 -0.08 1.29 9.65
C PRO A 90 1.12 1.76 8.83
N VAL A 91 1.69 0.88 8.01
CA VAL A 91 2.85 1.20 7.16
C VAL A 91 2.43 2.08 5.98
N GLN A 92 1.24 1.86 5.43
CA GLN A 92 0.65 2.71 4.39
C GLN A 92 0.43 4.14 4.91
N ASP A 93 -0.14 4.27 6.10
CA ASP A 93 -0.38 5.58 6.74
C ASP A 93 0.94 6.27 7.11
N PHE A 94 1.93 5.52 7.56
CA PHE A 94 3.27 6.03 7.75
C PHE A 94 3.88 6.54 6.44
N GLY A 95 3.68 5.84 5.32
CA GLY A 95 4.08 6.28 3.98
C GLY A 95 3.40 7.60 3.56
N ASN A 96 2.12 7.80 3.91
CA ASN A 96 1.41 9.04 3.67
C ASN A 96 1.96 10.20 4.53
N ALA A 97 2.24 9.95 5.80
CA ALA A 97 2.88 10.93 6.70
C ALA A 97 4.28 11.30 6.21
N TYR A 98 5.07 10.31 5.81
CA TYR A 98 6.38 10.51 5.20
C TYR A 98 6.30 11.34 3.91
N SER A 99 5.31 11.10 3.05
CA SER A 99 5.07 11.90 1.84
C SER A 99 4.89 13.38 2.19
N THR A 100 4.10 13.69 3.22
CA THR A 100 3.89 15.06 3.70
C THR A 100 5.20 15.69 4.21
N PHE A 101 5.98 14.94 4.99
CA PHE A 101 7.30 15.40 5.45
C PHE A 101 8.23 15.72 4.28
N VAL A 102 8.31 14.84 3.27
CA VAL A 102 9.14 15.08 2.09
C VAL A 102 8.65 16.29 1.31
N ALA A 103 7.34 16.43 1.09
CA ALA A 103 6.76 17.54 0.34
C ALA A 103 7.07 18.90 0.98
N GLN A 104 6.94 19.02 2.31
CA GLN A 104 7.27 20.24 3.04
C GLN A 104 8.75 20.60 2.92
N ASN A 105 9.64 19.63 3.09
CA ASN A 105 11.08 19.87 2.98
C ASN A 105 11.55 20.10 1.55
N TYR A 106 10.87 19.49 0.57
CA TYR A 106 11.11 19.73 -0.85
C TYR A 106 10.74 21.16 -1.25
N GLY A 107 9.57 21.65 -0.80
CA GLY A 107 9.16 23.04 -0.99
C GLY A 107 10.09 24.04 -0.31
N ALA A 108 10.68 23.67 0.85
CA ALA A 108 11.68 24.49 1.56
C ALA A 108 13.11 24.36 0.99
N GLY A 109 13.35 23.54 -0.04
CA GLY A 109 14.67 23.30 -0.62
C GLY A 109 15.65 22.54 0.27
N ASN A 110 15.19 21.92 1.37
CA ASN A 110 16.04 21.29 2.37
C ASN A 110 16.34 19.82 2.03
N LYS A 111 17.23 19.61 1.07
CA LYS A 111 17.62 18.27 0.58
C LYS A 111 18.26 17.38 1.65
N GLU A 112 19.08 17.97 2.53
CA GLU A 112 19.75 17.21 3.60
C GLU A 112 18.74 16.59 4.57
N ARG A 113 17.74 17.38 4.95
CA ARG A 113 16.66 16.90 5.84
C ARG A 113 15.82 15.81 5.18
N ILE A 114 15.54 15.92 3.86
CA ILE A 114 14.87 14.86 3.10
C ILE A 114 15.70 13.59 3.15
N ARG A 115 17.02 13.67 2.86
CA ARG A 115 17.91 12.52 2.82
C ARG A 115 17.98 11.79 4.16
N ARG A 116 18.15 12.54 5.25
CA ARG A 116 18.18 11.98 6.60
C ARG A 116 16.85 11.35 6.99
N GLY A 117 15.74 12.09 6.83
CA GLY A 117 14.41 11.60 7.16
C GLY A 117 13.99 10.39 6.32
N THR A 118 14.43 10.31 5.05
CA THR A 118 14.22 9.14 4.20
C THR A 118 14.90 7.90 4.80
N LYS A 119 16.19 7.99 5.16
CA LYS A 119 16.92 6.87 5.77
C LYS A 119 16.25 6.40 7.06
N GLU A 120 15.89 7.35 7.93
CA GLU A 120 15.22 7.06 9.20
C GLU A 120 13.84 6.40 8.96
N SER A 121 13.05 6.92 8.00
CA SER A 121 11.74 6.37 7.65
C SER A 121 11.83 4.96 7.09
N PHE A 122 12.79 4.67 6.22
CA PHE A 122 13.01 3.31 5.71
C PHE A 122 13.42 2.36 6.83
N ALA A 123 14.31 2.78 7.74
CA ALA A 123 14.73 1.96 8.87
C ALA A 123 13.55 1.64 9.82
N ILE A 124 12.73 2.64 10.17
CA ILE A 124 11.57 2.48 11.04
C ILE A 124 10.52 1.58 10.38
N SER A 125 10.18 1.84 9.12
CA SER A 125 9.21 1.04 8.37
C SER A 125 9.65 -0.41 8.24
N THR A 126 10.93 -0.64 7.92
CA THR A 126 11.49 -2.00 7.83
C THR A 126 11.47 -2.72 9.18
N ALA A 127 11.90 -2.06 10.25
CA ALA A 127 11.89 -2.65 11.59
C ALA A 127 10.46 -3.03 12.03
N PHE A 128 9.50 -2.12 11.85
CA PHE A 128 8.09 -2.39 12.13
C PHE A 128 7.57 -3.57 11.28
N SER A 129 7.82 -3.55 9.98
CA SER A 129 7.37 -4.62 9.07
C SER A 129 7.97 -5.97 9.44
N LEU A 130 9.23 -6.04 9.85
CA LEU A 130 9.85 -7.29 10.30
C LEU A 130 9.21 -7.84 11.59
N VAL A 131 8.86 -6.95 12.54
CA VAL A 131 8.13 -7.38 13.74
C VAL A 131 6.77 -7.93 13.38
N ILE A 132 6.01 -7.24 12.54
CA ILE A 132 4.69 -7.72 12.08
C ILE A 132 4.83 -9.01 11.27
N SER A 133 5.83 -9.12 10.40
CA SER A 133 6.14 -10.35 9.66
C SER A 133 6.36 -11.53 10.60
N ALA A 134 7.16 -11.36 11.65
CA ALA A 134 7.43 -12.40 12.64
C ALA A 134 6.14 -12.82 13.38
N LEU A 135 5.32 -11.84 13.78
CA LEU A 135 4.04 -12.10 14.45
C LEU A 135 3.06 -12.84 13.54
N VAL A 136 2.86 -12.37 12.30
CA VAL A 136 1.94 -13.02 11.35
C VAL A 136 2.44 -14.42 10.99
N PHE A 137 3.73 -14.60 10.78
CA PHE A 137 4.31 -15.91 10.48
C PHE A 137 4.13 -16.91 11.63
N ALA A 138 4.38 -16.48 12.87
CA ALA A 138 4.26 -17.33 14.06
C ALA A 138 2.78 -17.65 14.39
N PHE A 139 1.90 -16.66 14.28
CA PHE A 139 0.50 -16.78 14.65
C PHE A 139 -0.46 -16.94 13.48
N ALA A 140 0.02 -17.35 12.28
CA ALA A 140 -0.81 -17.47 11.08
C ALA A 140 -2.06 -18.36 11.29
N ALA A 141 -1.92 -19.51 11.95
CA ALA A 141 -3.05 -20.40 12.19
C ALA A 141 -4.10 -19.82 13.19
N PRO A 142 -3.72 -19.31 14.37
CA PRO A 142 -4.66 -18.61 15.25
C PRO A 142 -5.32 -17.39 14.58
N LEU A 143 -4.58 -16.61 13.79
CA LEU A 143 -5.14 -15.48 13.07
C LEU A 143 -6.20 -15.89 12.05
N MET A 144 -5.98 -16.98 11.31
CA MET A 144 -6.99 -17.52 10.40
C MET A 144 -8.25 -17.98 11.14
N GLN A 145 -8.11 -18.58 12.33
CA GLN A 145 -9.24 -19.05 13.14
C GLN A 145 -10.14 -17.93 13.68
N ILE A 146 -9.68 -16.68 13.64
CA ILE A 146 -10.55 -15.52 13.98
C ILE A 146 -11.66 -15.35 12.92
N PHE A 147 -11.38 -15.71 11.66
CA PHE A 147 -12.27 -15.46 10.52
C PHE A 147 -12.91 -16.74 9.97
N VAL A 148 -12.32 -17.91 10.26
CA VAL A 148 -12.69 -19.21 9.70
C VAL A 148 -12.88 -20.21 10.85
N SER A 149 -13.95 -21.02 10.77
CA SER A 149 -14.19 -22.06 11.76
C SER A 149 -13.01 -23.05 11.84
N SER A 150 -12.65 -23.49 13.04
CA SER A 150 -11.60 -24.48 13.26
C SER A 150 -11.87 -25.84 12.59
N ALA A 151 -13.12 -26.11 12.22
CA ALA A 151 -13.51 -27.31 11.47
C ALA A 151 -13.06 -27.26 9.99
N GLU A 152 -12.86 -26.08 9.44
CA GLU A 152 -12.47 -25.85 8.03
C GLU A 152 -10.94 -25.94 7.85
N THR A 153 -10.38 -27.11 8.14
CA THR A 153 -8.92 -27.33 8.18
C THR A 153 -8.23 -27.03 6.85
N ALA A 154 -8.86 -27.34 5.72
CA ALA A 154 -8.32 -27.08 4.39
C ALA A 154 -8.23 -25.56 4.08
N VAL A 155 -9.24 -24.78 4.48
CA VAL A 155 -9.25 -23.32 4.33
C VAL A 155 -8.14 -22.71 5.20
N ILE A 156 -8.02 -23.16 6.46
CA ILE A 156 -6.98 -22.68 7.36
C ILE A 156 -5.59 -23.00 6.81
N ALA A 157 -5.36 -24.22 6.31
CA ALA A 157 -4.07 -24.64 5.76
C ALA A 157 -3.64 -23.79 4.55
N SER A 158 -4.57 -23.52 3.62
CA SER A 158 -4.33 -22.63 2.47
C SER A 158 -4.04 -21.19 2.92
N GLY A 159 -4.85 -20.65 3.84
CA GLY A 159 -4.66 -19.29 4.36
C GLY A 159 -3.35 -19.12 5.16
N VAL A 160 -2.96 -20.11 5.94
CA VAL A 160 -1.66 -20.12 6.65
C VAL A 160 -0.50 -20.12 5.67
N ARG A 161 -0.60 -20.87 4.57
CA ARG A 161 0.42 -20.87 3.51
C ARG A 161 0.54 -19.50 2.88
N TYR A 162 -0.58 -18.88 2.53
CA TYR A 162 -0.62 -17.50 2.02
C TYR A 162 0.06 -16.53 3.00
N LEU A 163 -0.39 -16.46 4.25
CA LEU A 163 0.12 -15.54 5.26
C LEU A 163 1.62 -15.72 5.54
N ARG A 164 2.12 -16.96 5.48
CA ARG A 164 3.56 -17.21 5.65
C ARG A 164 4.38 -16.76 4.47
N ILE A 165 3.87 -16.89 3.25
CA ILE A 165 4.58 -16.43 2.04
C ILE A 165 4.55 -14.91 1.96
N GLU A 166 3.38 -14.29 2.01
CA GLU A 166 3.24 -12.86 1.87
C GLU A 166 3.77 -12.11 3.09
N GLY A 167 3.42 -12.60 4.28
CA GLY A 167 3.83 -12.02 5.55
C GLY A 167 5.33 -11.97 5.76
N ALA A 168 6.09 -12.92 5.22
CA ALA A 168 7.56 -12.88 5.29
C ALA A 168 8.16 -11.66 4.56
N PHE A 169 7.41 -11.03 3.66
CA PHE A 169 7.89 -9.94 2.80
C PHE A 169 7.17 -8.60 3.04
N TYR A 170 6.51 -8.38 4.19
CA TYR A 170 5.85 -7.11 4.49
C TYR A 170 6.81 -5.90 4.46
N PHE A 171 8.11 -6.11 4.67
CA PHE A 171 9.09 -5.04 4.48
C PHE A 171 9.11 -4.51 3.04
N GLY A 172 8.84 -5.36 2.04
CA GLY A 172 8.74 -4.94 0.63
C GLY A 172 7.56 -3.99 0.40
N ILE A 173 6.34 -4.36 0.83
CA ILE A 173 5.21 -3.44 0.69
C ILE A 173 5.42 -2.15 1.48
N GLY A 174 6.10 -2.21 2.64
CA GLY A 174 6.48 -1.03 3.42
C GLY A 174 7.43 -0.11 2.67
N CYS A 175 8.46 -0.66 2.04
CA CYS A 175 9.37 0.07 1.16
C CYS A 175 8.61 0.72 -0.01
N LEU A 176 7.70 -0.01 -0.63
CA LEU A 176 6.92 0.46 -1.78
C LEU A 176 6.02 1.65 -1.42
N PHE A 177 5.36 1.64 -0.27
CA PHE A 177 4.56 2.79 0.19
C PHE A 177 5.41 4.03 0.44
N LEU A 178 6.62 3.88 0.98
CA LEU A 178 7.55 5.00 1.13
C LEU A 178 8.00 5.54 -0.24
N LEU A 179 8.30 4.67 -1.21
CA LEU A 179 8.65 5.08 -2.56
C LEU A 179 7.50 5.82 -3.25
N TYR A 180 6.26 5.35 -3.14
CA TYR A 180 5.08 6.08 -3.63
C TYR A 180 4.96 7.46 -2.98
N GLY A 181 5.14 7.53 -1.66
CA GLY A 181 5.12 8.79 -0.91
C GLY A 181 6.21 9.75 -1.37
N TYR A 182 7.42 9.26 -1.53
CA TYR A 182 8.56 10.05 -1.99
C TYR A 182 8.34 10.65 -3.38
N TYR A 183 7.99 9.82 -4.37
CA TYR A 183 7.83 10.30 -5.74
C TYR A 183 6.67 11.26 -5.91
N ARG A 184 5.56 11.06 -5.21
CA ARG A 184 4.46 12.04 -5.18
C ARG A 184 4.90 13.37 -4.60
N ALA A 185 5.67 13.34 -3.51
CA ALA A 185 6.12 14.53 -2.79
C ALA A 185 7.09 15.39 -3.60
N ILE A 186 7.95 14.80 -4.43
CA ILE A 186 8.91 15.52 -5.28
C ILE A 186 8.36 15.87 -6.68
N LYS A 187 7.02 15.81 -6.84
CA LYS A 187 6.31 16.09 -8.10
C LYS A 187 6.68 15.14 -9.27
N ARG A 188 7.07 13.91 -8.95
CA ARG A 188 7.36 12.83 -9.90
C ARG A 188 6.36 11.69 -9.78
N ALA A 189 5.07 12.05 -9.74
CA ALA A 189 3.97 11.09 -9.55
C ALA A 189 3.91 10.02 -10.67
N GLU A 190 4.45 10.30 -11.84
CA GLU A 190 4.61 9.33 -12.93
C GLU A 190 5.42 8.10 -12.51
N MET A 191 6.44 8.28 -11.66
CA MET A 191 7.19 7.14 -11.12
C MET A 191 6.37 6.25 -10.21
N SER A 192 5.44 6.81 -9.44
CA SER A 192 4.51 6.00 -8.64
C SER A 192 3.64 5.11 -9.53
N VAL A 193 3.20 5.61 -10.69
CA VAL A 193 2.47 4.83 -11.70
C VAL A 193 3.35 3.71 -12.25
N VAL A 194 4.58 4.02 -12.64
CA VAL A 194 5.55 3.03 -13.15
C VAL A 194 5.78 1.91 -12.14
N LEU A 195 6.04 2.25 -10.87
CA LEU A 195 6.22 1.25 -9.81
C LEU A 195 4.97 0.40 -9.59
N THR A 196 3.78 0.98 -9.70
CA THR A 196 2.52 0.25 -9.61
C THR A 196 2.35 -0.72 -10.78
N VAL A 197 2.66 -0.29 -12.00
CA VAL A 197 2.62 -1.16 -13.19
C VAL A 197 3.62 -2.30 -13.06
N ILE A 198 4.84 -2.04 -12.59
CA ILE A 198 5.84 -3.10 -12.37
C ILE A 198 5.35 -4.06 -11.29
N SER A 199 4.96 -3.55 -10.11
CA SER A 199 4.53 -4.38 -8.99
C SER A 199 3.34 -5.26 -9.35
N LEU A 200 2.28 -4.69 -9.90
CA LEU A 200 1.04 -5.40 -10.19
C LEU A 200 1.02 -6.09 -11.54
N GLY A 201 1.63 -5.49 -12.57
CA GLY A 201 1.72 -6.11 -13.87
C GLY A 201 2.52 -7.41 -13.83
N ILE A 202 3.69 -7.39 -13.19
CA ILE A 202 4.51 -8.59 -12.99
C ILE A 202 3.81 -9.57 -12.05
N ARG A 203 3.18 -9.09 -10.97
CA ARG A 203 2.39 -9.94 -10.06
C ARG A 203 1.30 -10.69 -10.82
N VAL A 204 0.49 -10.02 -11.65
CA VAL A 204 -0.56 -10.65 -12.44
C VAL A 204 0.03 -11.66 -13.40
N LEU A 205 1.04 -11.27 -14.19
CA LEU A 205 1.72 -12.16 -15.13
C LEU A 205 2.24 -13.42 -14.44
N LEU A 206 3.00 -13.25 -13.35
CA LEU A 206 3.58 -14.36 -12.60
C LEU A 206 2.51 -15.23 -11.92
N ALA A 207 1.41 -14.62 -11.41
CA ALA A 207 0.31 -15.38 -10.83
C ALA A 207 -0.28 -16.35 -11.85
N TYR A 208 -0.55 -15.91 -13.08
CA TYR A 208 -1.05 -16.79 -14.15
C TYR A 208 -0.02 -17.83 -14.58
N VAL A 209 1.24 -17.46 -14.75
CA VAL A 209 2.29 -18.38 -15.18
C VAL A 209 2.60 -19.42 -14.12
N LEU A 210 2.84 -18.99 -12.88
CA LEU A 210 3.23 -19.91 -11.79
C LEU A 210 2.07 -20.80 -11.35
N SER A 211 0.82 -20.30 -11.37
CA SER A 211 -0.34 -21.10 -11.02
C SER A 211 -0.64 -22.22 -12.04
N ALA A 212 -0.21 -22.05 -13.28
CA ALA A 212 -0.31 -23.08 -14.31
C ALA A 212 0.75 -24.19 -14.18
N THR A 213 1.72 -24.06 -13.27
CA THR A 213 2.75 -25.06 -12.96
C THR A 213 2.29 -25.97 -11.80
N SER A 214 3.16 -26.87 -11.37
CA SER A 214 2.95 -27.73 -10.18
C SER A 214 2.80 -26.95 -8.86
N LEU A 215 3.08 -25.64 -8.85
CA LEU A 215 2.91 -24.75 -7.70
C LEU A 215 1.44 -24.45 -7.38
N GLY A 216 0.55 -24.48 -8.40
CA GLY A 216 -0.88 -24.22 -8.22
C GLY A 216 -1.15 -22.90 -7.50
N GLU A 217 -2.00 -22.91 -6.47
CA GLU A 217 -2.34 -21.70 -5.69
C GLU A 217 -1.12 -21.03 -5.05
N THR A 218 -0.10 -21.82 -4.66
CA THR A 218 1.14 -21.29 -4.06
C THR A 218 1.87 -20.37 -5.03
N GLY A 219 1.79 -20.63 -6.33
CA GLY A 219 2.34 -19.77 -7.36
C GLY A 219 1.70 -18.37 -7.39
N ILE A 220 0.40 -18.29 -7.10
CA ILE A 220 -0.29 -17.00 -6.97
C ILE A 220 0.26 -16.21 -5.79
N TRP A 221 0.42 -16.89 -4.64
CA TRP A 221 0.93 -16.27 -3.41
C TRP A 221 2.36 -15.76 -3.57
N MET A 222 3.23 -16.52 -4.22
CA MET A 222 4.63 -16.13 -4.49
C MET A 222 4.75 -14.95 -5.46
N ALA A 223 3.82 -14.78 -6.39
CA ALA A 223 3.83 -13.68 -7.34
C ALA A 223 3.72 -12.31 -6.67
N ILE A 224 3.10 -12.23 -5.49
CA ILE A 224 2.85 -10.98 -4.75
C ILE A 224 4.16 -10.36 -4.26
N PRO A 225 4.97 -11.02 -3.43
CA PRO A 225 6.23 -10.45 -2.94
C PRO A 225 7.26 -10.25 -4.04
N ILE A 226 7.27 -11.08 -5.09
CA ILE A 226 8.17 -10.87 -6.24
C ILE A 226 7.86 -9.54 -6.92
N GLY A 227 6.58 -9.21 -7.12
CA GLY A 227 6.16 -7.93 -7.66
C GLY A 227 6.63 -6.74 -6.83
N TRP A 228 6.54 -6.83 -5.48
CA TRP A 228 7.02 -5.78 -4.58
C TRP A 228 8.53 -5.59 -4.68
N ILE A 229 9.31 -6.68 -4.61
CA ILE A 229 10.77 -6.62 -4.68
C ILE A 229 11.25 -5.98 -5.99
N LEU A 230 10.65 -6.33 -7.11
CA LEU A 230 11.04 -5.77 -8.41
C LEU A 230 10.70 -4.28 -8.52
N ALA A 231 9.55 -3.86 -8.00
CA ALA A 231 9.19 -2.45 -7.94
C ALA A 231 10.12 -1.67 -6.99
N ASP A 232 10.44 -2.24 -5.82
CA ASP A 232 11.34 -1.63 -4.84
C ASP A 232 12.74 -1.43 -5.42
N LEU A 233 13.29 -2.46 -6.07
CA LEU A 233 14.60 -2.36 -6.73
C LEU A 233 14.60 -1.25 -7.79
N THR A 234 13.56 -1.20 -8.62
CA THR A 234 13.40 -0.15 -9.63
C THR A 234 13.31 1.23 -9.00
N GLY A 235 12.47 1.37 -7.96
CA GLY A 235 12.29 2.63 -7.26
C GLY A 235 13.57 3.11 -6.56
N LEU A 236 14.26 2.23 -5.85
CA LEU A 236 15.51 2.58 -5.16
C LEU A 236 16.64 2.93 -6.13
N LEU A 237 16.75 2.20 -7.26
CA LEU A 237 17.74 2.52 -8.28
C LEU A 237 17.48 3.89 -8.93
N TYR A 238 16.22 4.22 -9.20
CA TYR A 238 15.86 5.52 -9.73
C TYR A 238 16.05 6.64 -8.69
N MET A 239 15.76 6.39 -7.42
CA MET A 239 15.99 7.35 -6.33
C MET A 239 17.47 7.76 -6.25
N ARG A 240 18.41 6.81 -6.41
CA ARG A 240 19.85 7.12 -6.41
C ARG A 240 20.27 8.10 -7.52
N LYS A 241 19.55 8.13 -8.64
CA LYS A 241 19.82 9.08 -9.73
C LYS A 241 19.23 10.48 -9.50
N THR A 242 18.26 10.60 -8.60
CA THR A 242 17.56 11.86 -8.30
C THR A 242 18.10 12.58 -7.08
N TRP A 243 19.02 11.97 -6.34
CA TRP A 243 19.74 12.52 -5.18
C TRP A 243 21.06 13.13 -5.60
#